data_ccafccb37be8b9792e9e02643ba8114d
#
_entry.id   ccafccb37be8b9792e9e02643ba8114d
#
_cell.length_a   1.000
_cell.length_b   1.000
_cell.length_c   1.000
_cell.angle_alpha   90.00
_cell.angle_beta   90.00
_cell.angle_gamma   90.00
#
_symmetry.space_group_name_H-M   'P 1'
#
loop_
_entity.id
_entity.type
_entity.pdbx_description
1 polymer ?
#
loop_
_entity_poly.entity_id
_entity_poly.type
_entity_poly.pdbx_seq_one_letter_code
_entity_poly.pdbx_strand_id
1 'polypeptide(L)'
;MTISKSLALSIFLSLNLLANTNSTAQNTNSKISKKEQVKSSLASYEKYIDDNNDTHLKEFIQLVSIPSISSIPSNKPDVAKAADWIVNKLKAIGMTTAQSIPTDGNPVVYGSWDKAPGKPTVLIYAHYDVQPVKESEWENPPFVPKVIDGKIFGRGASDDKSGVMISIWAVEAMLSKEGKLPLNVKFLFEGEEEIGSPNFKNFLIKNKELLHTDFAVTADDAQYTESVPAITLSSRGAALLEFNVKTANTDAHSGQFGGKTPNAVVAMSQIISSLYDKAGNVAVKGFYDKVLPITAQQKEIIKNIPYDPARDMKILGTTAEVGDTAFSPLERVWYRPTLEIIGMQGGYTAAEGHSNIVPGSAMARITSRLVNNQNGQEIIDLIVKHINKYCPAGATVTYKFKPGYASPMTTPSDTKEFNYVADALLKVYNKQPLKLGTGGTGGAMLSFKEILGVYA
;
A
#
# COMPACT_ATOMS: atom_id res chain seq x y z
N MET A 1 4.95 14.46 -9.92
CA MET A 1 3.64 14.59 -9.23
C MET A 1 3.33 16.07 -9.15
N THR A 2 2.25 16.54 -9.74
CA THR A 2 1.74 17.90 -9.48
C THR A 2 1.25 17.89 -8.03
N ILE A 3 1.66 18.84 -7.20
CA ILE A 3 1.11 18.95 -5.85
C ILE A 3 -0.40 19.12 -6.00
N SER A 4 -1.16 18.09 -5.66
CA SER A 4 -2.60 18.06 -5.93
C SER A 4 -3.31 18.90 -4.89
N LYS A 5 -3.55 20.19 -5.22
CA LYS A 5 -4.45 21.07 -4.46
C LYS A 5 -5.78 20.38 -4.17
N SER A 6 -6.26 19.60 -5.14
CA SER A 6 -7.52 18.89 -5.05
C SER A 6 -7.56 17.85 -3.94
N LEU A 7 -6.45 17.16 -3.66
CA LEU A 7 -6.43 16.17 -2.58
C LEU A 7 -6.42 16.84 -1.20
N ALA A 8 -5.62 17.90 -1.02
CA ALA A 8 -5.65 18.69 0.22
C ALA A 8 -7.06 19.25 0.49
N LEU A 9 -7.71 19.81 -0.54
CA LEU A 9 -9.07 20.31 -0.45
C LEU A 9 -10.11 19.23 -0.14
N SER A 10 -9.89 18.00 -0.61
CA SER A 10 -10.76 16.86 -0.29
C SER A 10 -10.68 16.47 1.18
N ILE A 11 -9.50 16.53 1.78
CA ILE A 11 -9.31 16.34 3.22
C ILE A 11 -10.04 17.44 4.00
N PHE A 12 -9.93 18.71 3.61
CA PHE A 12 -10.66 19.82 4.23
C PHE A 12 -12.16 19.60 4.24
N LEU A 13 -12.72 19.26 3.10
CA LEU A 13 -14.16 19.05 2.98
C LEU A 13 -14.63 17.85 3.78
N SER A 14 -13.87 16.77 3.79
CA SER A 14 -14.18 15.60 4.61
C SER A 14 -14.24 15.96 6.09
N LEU A 15 -13.25 16.69 6.59
CA LEU A 15 -13.20 17.17 7.98
C LEU A 15 -14.39 18.07 8.34
N ASN A 16 -14.78 19.00 7.46
CA ASN A 16 -15.92 19.88 7.68
C ASN A 16 -17.27 19.16 7.62
N LEU A 17 -17.44 18.20 6.72
CA LEU A 17 -18.68 17.42 6.61
C LEU A 17 -18.90 16.53 7.84
N LEU A 18 -17.84 15.89 8.33
CA LEU A 18 -17.87 15.06 9.54
C LEU A 18 -18.19 15.84 10.80
N ALA A 19 -17.71 17.09 10.93
CA ALA A 19 -17.97 17.94 12.08
C ALA A 19 -19.45 18.36 12.23
N ASN A 20 -20.23 18.35 11.14
CA ASN A 20 -21.60 18.85 11.11
C ASN A 20 -22.69 17.81 11.45
N THR A 21 -22.34 16.58 11.78
CA THR A 21 -23.32 15.49 12.00
C THR A 21 -24.10 15.54 13.31
N ASN A 22 -23.71 16.40 14.29
CA ASN A 22 -24.31 16.46 15.62
C ASN A 22 -25.06 17.78 15.93
N SER A 23 -25.35 18.63 14.95
CA SER A 23 -26.09 19.86 15.21
C SER A 23 -27.51 19.83 14.65
N THR A 24 -28.43 19.15 15.35
CA THR A 24 -29.85 19.46 15.32
C THR A 24 -30.10 20.50 16.42
N ALA A 25 -29.78 21.76 16.18
CA ALA A 25 -30.27 22.89 16.95
C ALA A 25 -30.52 24.05 16.00
N GLN A 26 -31.79 24.40 15.86
CA GLN A 26 -32.26 25.58 15.16
C GLN A 26 -31.58 26.84 15.67
N ASN A 27 -30.99 27.61 14.77
CA ASN A 27 -30.88 29.03 14.90
C ASN A 27 -31.12 29.69 13.56
N THR A 28 -32.32 30.17 13.37
CA THR A 28 -32.75 31.01 12.28
C THR A 28 -32.29 32.43 12.55
N ASN A 29 -31.20 32.84 11.87
CA ASN A 29 -30.98 34.23 11.44
C ASN A 29 -29.52 34.42 10.92
N SER A 30 -29.25 33.91 9.71
CA SER A 30 -28.31 34.58 8.79
C SER A 30 -28.52 34.00 7.40
N LYS A 31 -28.78 34.87 6.44
CA LYS A 31 -29.18 34.53 5.06
C LYS A 31 -28.04 34.11 4.13
N ILE A 32 -26.99 33.49 4.65
CA ILE A 32 -25.99 32.82 3.79
C ILE A 32 -26.26 31.33 3.88
N SER A 33 -26.59 30.71 2.75
CA SER A 33 -26.85 29.27 2.71
C SER A 33 -25.61 28.48 3.14
N LYS A 34 -25.79 27.30 3.81
CA LYS A 34 -24.67 26.38 4.14
C LYS A 34 -23.79 26.12 2.92
N LYS A 35 -24.37 26.10 1.73
CA LYS A 35 -23.67 25.87 0.46
C LYS A 35 -22.74 27.04 0.10
N GLU A 36 -23.13 28.28 0.38
CA GLU A 36 -22.28 29.48 0.14
C GLU A 36 -21.16 29.61 1.17
N GLN A 37 -21.41 29.24 2.42
CA GLN A 37 -20.37 29.19 3.46
C GLN A 37 -19.28 28.15 3.12
N VAL A 38 -19.65 26.94 2.72
CA VAL A 38 -18.70 25.90 2.28
C VAL A 38 -17.91 26.34 1.05
N LYS A 39 -18.55 27.01 0.08
CA LYS A 39 -17.88 27.52 -1.11
C LYS A 39 -16.90 28.65 -0.77
N SER A 40 -17.24 29.53 0.14
CA SER A 40 -16.37 30.60 0.63
C SER A 40 -15.16 30.09 1.39
N SER A 41 -15.34 29.06 2.25
CA SER A 41 -14.23 28.43 2.99
C SER A 41 -13.25 27.73 2.05
N LEU A 42 -13.77 27.02 1.05
CA LEU A 42 -12.92 26.34 0.04
C LEU A 42 -12.03 27.33 -0.69
N ALA A 43 -12.60 28.42 -1.22
CA ALA A 43 -11.83 29.44 -1.93
C ALA A 43 -10.74 30.07 -1.04
N SER A 44 -11.00 30.20 0.28
CA SER A 44 -10.00 30.68 1.23
C SER A 44 -8.83 29.73 1.42
N TYR A 45 -9.11 28.39 1.46
CA TYR A 45 -8.07 27.37 1.59
C TYR A 45 -7.29 27.21 0.28
N GLU A 46 -7.96 27.24 -0.88
CA GLU A 46 -7.31 27.25 -2.19
C GLU A 46 -6.31 28.38 -2.29
N LYS A 47 -6.76 29.60 -1.93
CA LYS A 47 -5.88 30.77 -1.91
C LYS A 47 -4.69 30.60 -0.97
N TYR A 48 -4.87 30.01 0.22
CA TYR A 48 -3.77 29.74 1.13
C TYR A 48 -2.72 28.81 0.52
N ILE A 49 -3.17 27.72 -0.11
CA ILE A 49 -2.28 26.77 -0.76
C ILE A 49 -1.52 27.43 -1.91
N ASP A 50 -2.20 28.29 -2.69
CA ASP A 50 -1.57 29.02 -3.78
C ASP A 50 -0.54 30.05 -3.29
N ASP A 51 -0.87 30.83 -2.27
CA ASP A 51 0.02 31.81 -1.67
C ASP A 51 1.27 31.16 -1.04
N ASN A 52 1.19 29.89 -0.60
CA ASN A 52 2.29 29.16 0.04
C ASN A 52 2.93 28.09 -0.87
N ASN A 53 2.58 28.01 -2.15
CA ASN A 53 3.04 26.95 -3.04
C ASN A 53 4.57 26.79 -3.08
N ASP A 54 5.32 27.90 -3.13
CA ASP A 54 6.79 27.86 -3.16
C ASP A 54 7.38 27.35 -1.85
N THR A 55 6.76 27.66 -0.72
CA THR A 55 7.15 27.17 0.60
C THR A 55 6.88 25.67 0.71
N HIS A 56 5.67 25.25 0.34
CA HIS A 56 5.26 23.85 0.33
C HIS A 56 6.14 23.01 -0.59
N LEU A 57 6.48 23.54 -1.77
CA LEU A 57 7.39 22.86 -2.70
C LEU A 57 8.79 22.66 -2.08
N LYS A 58 9.35 23.70 -1.44
CA LYS A 58 10.65 23.58 -0.76
C LYS A 58 10.62 22.58 0.38
N GLU A 59 9.58 22.60 1.21
CA GLU A 59 9.39 21.65 2.29
C GLU A 59 9.30 20.20 1.77
N PHE A 60 8.56 20.00 0.70
CA PHE A 60 8.44 18.68 0.08
C PHE A 60 9.74 18.17 -0.50
N ILE A 61 10.49 19.04 -1.22
CA ILE A 61 11.83 18.72 -1.71
C ILE A 61 12.76 18.33 -0.55
N GLN A 62 12.72 19.06 0.57
CA GLN A 62 13.52 18.71 1.75
C GLN A 62 13.20 17.31 2.29
N LEU A 63 11.91 16.98 2.45
CA LEU A 63 11.51 15.65 2.96
C LEU A 63 11.86 14.54 1.98
N VAL A 64 11.61 14.73 0.67
CA VAL A 64 11.93 13.72 -0.35
C VAL A 64 13.43 13.50 -0.48
N SER A 65 14.27 14.53 -0.22
CA SER A 65 15.74 14.41 -0.26
C SER A 65 16.32 13.57 0.86
N ILE A 66 15.54 13.19 1.89
CA ILE A 66 16.01 12.31 2.97
C ILE A 66 15.84 10.86 2.51
N PRO A 67 16.92 10.07 2.38
CA PRO A 67 16.85 8.68 1.92
C PRO A 67 16.40 7.73 3.05
N SER A 68 15.15 7.87 3.48
CA SER A 68 14.55 7.10 4.58
C SER A 68 14.24 5.65 4.18
N ILE A 69 15.26 4.91 3.70
CA ILE A 69 15.13 3.52 3.24
C ILE A 69 15.07 2.58 4.45
N SER A 70 13.88 2.07 4.77
CA SER A 70 13.65 1.23 5.96
C SER A 70 14.34 -0.13 5.91
N SER A 71 14.51 -0.69 4.70
CA SER A 71 15.09 -2.03 4.49
C SER A 71 16.61 -2.10 4.61
N ILE A 72 17.31 -0.95 4.65
CA ILE A 72 18.77 -0.87 4.68
C ILE A 72 19.23 -0.37 6.07
N PRO A 73 19.91 -1.20 6.88
CA PRO A 73 20.30 -0.83 8.25
C PRO A 73 21.13 0.45 8.35
N SER A 74 22.01 0.74 7.38
CA SER A 74 22.80 1.98 7.35
C SER A 74 21.97 3.25 7.16
N ASN A 75 20.74 3.16 6.65
CA ASN A 75 19.82 4.29 6.50
C ASN A 75 18.95 4.54 7.75
N LYS A 76 19.09 3.77 8.82
CA LYS A 76 18.34 4.00 10.06
C LYS A 76 18.45 5.45 10.58
N PRO A 77 19.62 6.13 10.53
CA PRO A 77 19.71 7.55 10.87
C PRO A 77 18.88 8.47 9.94
N ASP A 78 18.77 8.15 8.66
CA ASP A 78 17.96 8.92 7.72
C ASP A 78 16.47 8.72 7.95
N VAL A 79 16.04 7.51 8.31
CA VAL A 79 14.65 7.25 8.72
C VAL A 79 14.32 8.07 9.97
N ALA A 80 15.18 8.10 10.97
CA ALA A 80 15.01 8.93 12.17
C ALA A 80 15.00 10.43 11.82
N LYS A 81 15.87 10.88 10.93
CA LYS A 81 15.92 12.27 10.45
C LYS A 81 14.62 12.69 9.75
N ALA A 82 14.01 11.79 8.96
CA ALA A 82 12.71 12.05 8.33
C ALA A 82 11.60 12.18 9.38
N ALA A 83 11.58 11.29 10.39
CA ALA A 83 10.64 11.37 11.51
C ALA A 83 10.77 12.70 12.27
N ASP A 84 11.99 13.10 12.61
CA ASP A 84 12.27 14.36 13.33
C ASP A 84 11.86 15.59 12.50
N TRP A 85 12.10 15.55 11.19
CA TRP A 85 11.67 16.61 10.28
C TRP A 85 10.13 16.77 10.30
N ILE A 86 9.40 15.66 10.22
CA ILE A 86 7.93 15.65 10.28
C ILE A 86 7.43 16.15 11.64
N VAL A 87 8.01 15.69 12.74
CA VAL A 87 7.67 16.15 14.10
C VAL A 87 7.83 17.67 14.21
N ASN A 88 8.92 18.22 13.69
CA ASN A 88 9.16 19.66 13.70
C ASN A 88 8.13 20.43 12.86
N LYS A 89 7.75 19.90 11.68
CA LYS A 89 6.69 20.49 10.85
C LYS A 89 5.33 20.46 11.57
N LEU A 90 4.97 19.35 12.23
CA LEU A 90 3.73 19.27 13.02
C LEU A 90 3.70 20.28 14.17
N LYS A 91 4.81 20.50 14.87
CA LYS A 91 4.94 21.54 15.90
C LYS A 91 4.76 22.93 15.30
N ALA A 92 5.40 23.20 14.15
CA ALA A 92 5.36 24.50 13.49
C ALA A 92 3.94 24.90 13.05
N ILE A 93 3.10 23.93 12.62
CA ILE A 93 1.71 24.21 12.24
C ILE A 93 0.74 24.31 13.44
N GLY A 94 1.23 24.11 14.67
CA GLY A 94 0.42 24.30 15.88
C GLY A 94 -0.34 23.06 16.37
N MET A 95 0.12 21.86 16.05
CA MET A 95 -0.43 20.63 16.66
C MET A 95 -0.24 20.66 18.17
N THR A 96 -1.23 20.18 18.92
CA THR A 96 -1.18 20.14 20.40
C THR A 96 -0.08 19.22 20.90
N THR A 97 0.09 18.08 20.22
CA THR A 97 1.14 17.11 20.46
C THR A 97 1.81 16.78 19.15
N ALA A 98 3.14 16.67 19.14
CA ALA A 98 3.90 16.14 18.02
C ALA A 98 5.17 15.46 18.57
N GLN A 99 5.32 14.17 18.32
CA GLN A 99 6.41 13.36 18.84
C GLN A 99 6.74 12.16 17.93
N SER A 100 8.00 11.74 18.00
CA SER A 100 8.45 10.48 17.46
C SER A 100 8.38 9.43 18.56
N ILE A 101 7.60 8.36 18.37
CA ILE A 101 7.43 7.28 19.35
C ILE A 101 8.25 6.09 18.89
N PRO A 102 9.18 5.62 19.72
CA PRO A 102 10.03 4.49 19.34
C PRO A 102 9.25 3.19 19.23
N THR A 103 9.67 2.34 18.31
CA THR A 103 9.25 0.94 18.18
C THR A 103 10.46 0.03 18.38
N ASP A 104 10.28 -1.29 18.21
CA ASP A 104 11.41 -2.22 18.16
C ASP A 104 12.22 -2.09 16.84
N GLY A 105 11.73 -1.29 15.89
CA GLY A 105 12.37 -0.97 14.61
C GLY A 105 12.55 0.53 14.37
N ASN A 106 11.89 1.05 13.34
CA ASN A 106 11.86 2.47 13.04
C ASN A 106 10.72 3.17 13.81
N PRO A 107 10.88 4.45 14.18
CA PRO A 107 9.87 5.15 14.96
C PRO A 107 8.58 5.41 14.18
N VAL A 108 7.49 5.62 14.92
CA VAL A 108 6.23 6.13 14.38
C VAL A 108 6.08 7.59 14.79
N VAL A 109 5.76 8.47 13.85
CA VAL A 109 5.43 9.87 14.15
C VAL A 109 3.96 9.97 14.52
N TYR A 110 3.71 10.55 15.67
CA TYR A 110 2.37 10.87 16.17
C TYR A 110 2.19 12.38 16.33
N GLY A 111 1.06 12.88 15.85
CA GLY A 111 0.61 14.24 16.10
C GLY A 111 -0.84 14.28 16.50
N SER A 112 -1.24 15.22 17.36
CA SER A 112 -2.66 15.44 17.66
C SER A 112 -3.02 16.91 17.79
N TRP A 113 -4.26 17.23 17.40
CA TRP A 113 -4.94 18.46 17.72
C TRP A 113 -6.33 18.08 18.29
N ASP A 114 -6.51 18.29 19.58
CA ASP A 114 -7.62 17.77 20.39
C ASP A 114 -8.47 18.87 21.03
N LYS A 115 -8.51 20.07 20.38
CA LYS A 115 -9.20 21.25 20.91
C LYS A 115 -10.64 21.41 20.39
N ALA A 116 -11.28 20.33 19.89
CA ALA A 116 -12.67 20.29 19.47
C ALA A 116 -13.51 19.37 20.41
N PRO A 117 -13.81 19.79 21.64
CA PRO A 117 -14.49 18.94 22.61
C PRO A 117 -15.88 18.50 22.10
N GLY A 118 -16.20 17.20 22.28
CA GLY A 118 -17.45 16.60 21.82
C GLY A 118 -17.59 16.41 20.31
N LYS A 119 -16.53 16.69 19.55
CA LYS A 119 -16.47 16.41 18.11
C LYS A 119 -15.76 15.10 17.86
N PRO A 120 -16.06 14.43 16.73
CA PRO A 120 -15.34 13.21 16.32
C PRO A 120 -13.83 13.42 16.20
N THR A 121 -13.09 12.33 16.32
CA THR A 121 -11.66 12.27 16.09
C THR A 121 -11.38 11.48 14.81
N VAL A 122 -10.60 12.04 13.90
CA VAL A 122 -10.07 11.35 12.72
C VAL A 122 -8.61 11.01 12.92
N LEU A 123 -8.21 9.79 12.55
CA LEU A 123 -6.83 9.36 12.42
C LEU A 123 -6.43 9.39 10.94
N ILE A 124 -5.41 10.14 10.59
CA ILE A 124 -4.85 10.21 9.23
C ILE A 124 -3.54 9.46 9.24
N TYR A 125 -3.46 8.44 8.39
CA TYR A 125 -2.30 7.58 8.23
C TYR A 125 -1.60 7.84 6.90
N ALA A 126 -0.27 7.78 6.92
CA ALA A 126 0.64 7.75 5.78
C ALA A 126 1.95 7.09 6.22
N HIS A 127 2.90 6.87 5.31
CA HIS A 127 4.24 6.43 5.68
C HIS A 127 5.33 7.33 5.11
N TYR A 128 6.50 7.34 5.77
CA TYR A 128 7.60 8.23 5.41
C TYR A 128 8.87 7.47 5.02
N ASP A 129 8.88 6.16 5.18
CA ASP A 129 9.95 5.32 4.63
C ASP A 129 9.76 5.06 3.14
N VAL A 130 10.81 4.58 2.49
CA VAL A 130 10.83 4.40 1.05
C VAL A 130 11.58 3.13 0.66
N GLN A 131 11.26 2.57 -0.52
CA GLN A 131 11.97 1.45 -1.12
C GLN A 131 13.42 1.81 -1.50
N PRO A 132 14.35 0.84 -1.48
CA PRO A 132 15.69 1.03 -2.01
C PRO A 132 15.65 1.33 -3.51
N VAL A 133 16.75 1.86 -4.01
CA VAL A 133 16.89 2.28 -5.40
C VAL A 133 18.11 1.63 -6.04
N LYS A 134 18.02 1.40 -7.36
CA LYS A 134 19.16 1.12 -8.20
C LYS A 134 19.38 2.35 -9.08
N GLU A 135 20.36 3.14 -8.73
CA GLU A 135 20.59 4.47 -9.34
C GLU A 135 20.68 4.44 -10.88
N SER A 136 21.21 3.34 -11.46
CA SER A 136 21.30 3.17 -12.90
C SER A 136 19.95 3.07 -13.63
N GLU A 137 18.85 2.91 -12.91
CA GLU A 137 17.48 2.87 -13.45
C GLU A 137 16.77 4.23 -13.37
N TRP A 138 17.48 5.26 -12.87
CA TRP A 138 16.92 6.60 -12.70
C TRP A 138 17.57 7.59 -13.65
N GLU A 139 16.77 8.41 -14.34
CA GLU A 139 17.27 9.50 -15.18
C GLU A 139 17.89 10.63 -14.35
N ASN A 140 17.44 10.81 -13.11
CA ASN A 140 17.96 11.78 -12.15
C ASN A 140 18.22 11.09 -10.82
N PRO A 141 19.23 11.54 -10.03
CA PRO A 141 19.49 10.94 -8.73
C PRO A 141 18.22 10.91 -7.87
N PRO A 142 17.80 9.74 -7.35
CA PRO A 142 16.49 9.52 -6.77
C PRO A 142 16.20 10.35 -5.51
N PHE A 143 17.23 10.77 -4.78
CA PHE A 143 17.16 11.63 -3.58
C PHE A 143 17.60 13.09 -3.83
N VAL A 144 17.70 13.49 -5.10
CA VAL A 144 17.84 14.88 -5.53
C VAL A 144 16.60 15.25 -6.34
N PRO A 145 15.46 15.53 -5.70
CA PRO A 145 14.19 15.73 -6.37
C PRO A 145 14.25 16.86 -7.39
N LYS A 146 13.69 16.62 -8.57
CA LYS A 146 13.59 17.64 -9.64
C LYS A 146 12.15 17.93 -9.98
N VAL A 147 11.89 19.20 -10.28
CA VAL A 147 10.61 19.65 -10.84
C VAL A 147 10.78 19.78 -12.35
N ILE A 148 10.03 18.96 -13.10
CA ILE A 148 10.02 18.93 -14.56
C ILE A 148 8.56 19.05 -15.01
N ASP A 149 8.22 20.04 -15.81
CA ASP A 149 6.85 20.27 -16.32
C ASP A 149 5.78 20.25 -15.20
N GLY A 150 6.08 20.90 -14.07
CA GLY A 150 5.19 20.97 -12.92
C GLY A 150 5.03 19.67 -12.11
N LYS A 151 5.83 18.65 -12.39
CA LYS A 151 5.85 17.36 -11.69
C LYS A 151 7.15 17.17 -10.93
N ILE A 152 7.07 16.61 -9.72
CA ILE A 152 8.23 16.30 -8.88
C ILE A 152 8.63 14.85 -9.11
N PHE A 153 9.90 14.64 -9.44
CA PHE A 153 10.51 13.33 -9.63
C PHE A 153 11.52 13.08 -8.52
N GLY A 154 11.35 11.96 -7.79
CA GLY A 154 12.22 11.52 -6.72
C GLY A 154 11.66 10.29 -6.00
N ARG A 155 12.49 9.48 -5.36
CA ARG A 155 12.02 8.34 -4.57
C ARG A 155 11.23 8.83 -3.35
N GLY A 156 9.99 8.29 -3.17
CA GLY A 156 9.09 8.73 -2.12
C GLY A 156 8.24 9.96 -2.47
N ALA A 157 8.41 10.55 -3.67
CA ALA A 157 7.61 11.71 -4.07
C ALA A 157 6.13 11.37 -4.32
N SER A 158 5.80 10.13 -4.62
CA SER A 158 4.43 9.65 -4.77
C SER A 158 4.06 8.72 -3.62
N ASP A 159 4.93 7.82 -3.28
CA ASP A 159 4.79 6.72 -2.34
C ASP A 159 5.82 6.90 -1.22
N ASP A 160 5.45 7.39 0.01
CA ASP A 160 4.18 8.07 0.34
C ASP A 160 4.42 9.39 1.08
N LYS A 161 5.61 10.01 0.91
CA LYS A 161 5.88 11.34 1.50
C LYS A 161 4.90 12.41 1.03
N SER A 162 4.24 12.19 -0.13
CA SER A 162 3.17 13.05 -0.59
C SER A 162 1.92 12.95 0.29
N GLY A 163 1.52 11.77 0.69
CA GLY A 163 0.41 11.56 1.61
C GLY A 163 0.65 12.22 2.96
N VAL A 164 1.88 12.10 3.49
CA VAL A 164 2.32 12.82 4.70
C VAL A 164 2.11 14.33 4.53
N MET A 165 2.69 14.94 3.48
CA MET A 165 2.70 16.40 3.34
C MET A 165 1.34 16.97 2.97
N ILE A 166 0.59 16.35 2.08
CA ILE A 166 -0.75 16.80 1.70
C ILE A 166 -1.68 16.82 2.92
N SER A 167 -1.58 15.81 3.77
CA SER A 167 -2.35 15.73 5.01
C SER A 167 -1.98 16.84 6.01
N ILE A 168 -0.69 17.14 6.14
CA ILE A 168 -0.18 18.21 6.99
C ILE A 168 -0.61 19.59 6.46
N TRP A 169 -0.44 19.86 5.17
CA TRP A 169 -0.82 21.14 4.56
C TRP A 169 -2.33 21.40 4.61
N ALA A 170 -3.14 20.34 4.55
CA ALA A 170 -4.56 20.45 4.76
C ALA A 170 -4.87 21.02 6.15
N VAL A 171 -4.31 20.45 7.19
CA VAL A 171 -4.50 20.92 8.58
C VAL A 171 -3.87 22.30 8.81
N GLU A 172 -2.68 22.55 8.25
CA GLU A 172 -1.98 23.82 8.33
C GLU A 172 -2.84 24.98 7.77
N ALA A 173 -3.44 24.81 6.60
CA ALA A 173 -4.28 25.84 6.01
C ALA A 173 -5.52 26.14 6.86
N MET A 174 -6.17 25.10 7.42
CA MET A 174 -7.31 25.30 8.34
C MET A 174 -6.90 26.03 9.60
N LEU A 175 -5.83 25.62 10.25
CA LEU A 175 -5.32 26.28 11.46
C LEU A 175 -4.89 27.73 11.17
N SER A 176 -4.23 27.98 10.02
CA SER A 176 -3.83 29.32 9.62
C SER A 176 -5.00 30.25 9.35
N LYS A 177 -6.08 29.75 8.72
CA LYS A 177 -7.23 30.58 8.36
C LYS A 177 -8.27 30.73 9.47
N GLU A 178 -8.47 29.71 10.27
CA GLU A 178 -9.56 29.68 11.25
C GLU A 178 -9.07 29.61 12.70
N GLY A 179 -7.78 29.36 12.93
CA GLY A 179 -7.20 29.19 14.28
C GLY A 179 -7.67 27.91 14.98
N LYS A 180 -8.50 27.10 14.33
CA LYS A 180 -9.10 25.87 14.90
C LYS A 180 -9.47 24.88 13.81
N LEU A 181 -9.62 23.61 14.19
CA LEU A 181 -10.17 22.56 13.34
C LEU A 181 -11.65 22.29 13.71
N PRO A 182 -12.45 21.80 12.77
CA PRO A 182 -13.87 21.49 13.01
C PRO A 182 -14.07 20.19 13.81
N LEU A 183 -13.04 19.37 13.94
CA LEU A 183 -13.02 18.10 14.67
C LEU A 183 -11.61 17.83 15.20
N ASN A 184 -11.45 16.81 16.04
CA ASN A 184 -10.13 16.38 16.52
C ASN A 184 -9.39 15.62 15.44
N VAL A 185 -8.09 15.88 15.29
CA VAL A 185 -7.23 15.25 14.27
C VAL A 185 -6.05 14.56 14.95
N LYS A 186 -5.78 13.34 14.55
CA LYS A 186 -4.55 12.61 14.87
C LYS A 186 -3.82 12.25 13.58
N PHE A 187 -2.52 12.46 13.57
CA PHE A 187 -1.61 11.95 12.54
C PHE A 187 -0.87 10.73 13.07
N LEU A 188 -0.72 9.74 12.22
CA LEU A 188 0.03 8.53 12.49
C LEU A 188 0.83 8.19 11.24
N PHE A 189 2.13 8.53 11.25
CA PHE A 189 3.01 8.28 10.11
C PHE A 189 4.04 7.20 10.45
N GLU A 190 4.06 6.14 9.65
CA GLU A 190 4.86 4.95 9.85
C GLU A 190 6.22 5.05 9.14
N GLY A 191 7.24 4.39 9.68
CA GLY A 191 8.58 4.31 9.10
C GLY A 191 9.02 2.90 8.70
N GLU A 192 8.09 1.95 8.50
CA GLU A 192 8.36 0.54 8.18
C GLU A 192 7.34 -0.06 7.20
N GLU A 193 6.51 0.74 6.52
CA GLU A 193 5.50 0.23 5.59
C GLU A 193 6.15 -0.61 4.49
N GLU A 194 7.21 -0.10 3.90
CA GLU A 194 7.92 -0.67 2.77
C GLU A 194 8.66 -2.00 3.04
N ILE A 195 8.70 -2.39 4.32
CA ILE A 195 9.21 -3.72 4.77
C ILE A 195 8.10 -4.58 5.37
N GLY A 196 6.83 -4.19 5.18
CA GLY A 196 5.64 -4.92 5.63
C GLY A 196 5.25 -4.67 7.07
N SER A 197 5.57 -3.49 7.63
CA SER A 197 5.10 -3.02 8.93
C SER A 197 5.32 -4.00 10.10
N PRO A 198 6.53 -4.57 10.28
CA PRO A 198 6.73 -5.68 11.23
C PRO A 198 6.43 -5.30 12.68
N ASN A 199 6.58 -4.03 13.05
CA ASN A 199 6.37 -3.55 14.41
C ASN A 199 5.06 -2.77 14.59
N PHE A 200 4.33 -2.46 13.53
CA PHE A 200 3.18 -1.57 13.57
C PHE A 200 2.00 -2.14 14.36
N LYS A 201 1.69 -3.42 14.18
CA LYS A 201 0.63 -4.09 14.93
C LYS A 201 0.86 -4.03 16.45
N ASN A 202 2.08 -4.32 16.88
CA ASN A 202 2.47 -4.23 18.29
C ASN A 202 2.43 -2.78 18.80
N PHE A 203 2.84 -1.83 17.96
CA PHE A 203 2.74 -0.40 18.27
C PHE A 203 1.28 0.02 18.50
N LEU A 204 0.34 -0.37 17.63
CA LEU A 204 -1.08 -0.07 17.79
C LEU A 204 -1.66 -0.68 19.07
N ILE A 205 -1.29 -1.92 19.42
CA ILE A 205 -1.75 -2.58 20.64
C ILE A 205 -1.25 -1.82 21.88
N LYS A 206 0.04 -1.46 21.93
CA LYS A 206 0.65 -0.74 23.06
C LYS A 206 0.09 0.67 23.26
N ASN A 207 -0.35 1.31 22.17
CA ASN A 207 -0.79 2.71 22.14
C ASN A 207 -2.30 2.85 21.86
N LYS A 208 -3.10 1.81 22.07
CA LYS A 208 -4.53 1.78 21.71
C LYS A 208 -5.32 2.96 22.26
N GLU A 209 -5.13 3.31 23.52
CA GLU A 209 -5.81 4.43 24.17
C GLU A 209 -5.40 5.79 23.56
N LEU A 210 -4.10 5.98 23.30
CA LEU A 210 -3.59 7.17 22.62
C LEU A 210 -4.19 7.34 21.22
N LEU A 211 -4.41 6.21 20.53
CA LEU A 211 -4.86 6.15 19.14
C LEU A 211 -6.39 6.04 19.02
N HIS A 212 -7.13 6.07 20.13
CA HIS A 212 -8.60 6.06 20.07
C HIS A 212 -9.10 7.09 19.07
N THR A 213 -9.95 6.65 18.14
CA THR A 213 -10.46 7.45 17.01
C THR A 213 -11.84 6.95 16.60
N ASP A 214 -12.65 7.80 15.99
CA ASP A 214 -13.97 7.43 15.49
C ASP A 214 -13.89 6.82 14.08
N PHE A 215 -12.90 7.21 13.29
CA PHE A 215 -12.60 6.64 11.97
C PHE A 215 -11.17 6.96 11.55
N ALA A 216 -10.68 6.24 10.53
CA ALA A 216 -9.36 6.45 9.97
C ALA A 216 -9.44 6.77 8.46
N VAL A 217 -8.42 7.49 7.97
CA VAL A 217 -8.20 7.75 6.55
C VAL A 217 -6.75 7.40 6.23
N THR A 218 -6.52 6.63 5.19
CA THR A 218 -5.16 6.43 4.64
C THR A 218 -4.93 7.43 3.51
N ALA A 219 -3.77 8.08 3.52
CA ALA A 219 -3.33 8.96 2.45
C ALA A 219 -2.33 8.27 1.50
N ASP A 220 -2.14 6.98 1.69
CA ASP A 220 -1.22 6.09 0.99
C ASP A 220 -1.97 5.35 -0.12
N ASP A 221 -2.43 6.08 -1.14
CA ASP A 221 -3.00 5.48 -2.33
C ASP A 221 -2.99 6.45 -3.51
N ALA A 222 -2.98 5.91 -4.71
CA ALA A 222 -2.98 6.71 -5.93
C ALA A 222 -4.39 7.06 -6.38
N GLN A 223 -4.57 8.26 -6.92
CA GLN A 223 -5.77 8.58 -7.68
C GLN A 223 -5.76 7.81 -9.01
N TYR A 224 -6.94 7.55 -9.55
CA TYR A 224 -7.05 6.88 -10.84
C TYR A 224 -6.37 7.66 -11.98
N THR A 225 -6.58 8.98 -12.02
CA THR A 225 -5.84 9.94 -12.86
C THR A 225 -5.77 11.29 -12.16
N GLU A 226 -5.00 12.23 -12.70
CA GLU A 226 -4.93 13.61 -12.17
C GLU A 226 -6.30 14.29 -12.04
N SER A 227 -7.28 13.90 -12.82
CA SER A 227 -8.61 14.52 -12.86
C SER A 227 -9.77 13.61 -12.45
N VAL A 228 -9.49 12.36 -12.08
CA VAL A 228 -10.51 11.38 -11.68
C VAL A 228 -10.16 10.86 -10.29
N PRO A 229 -10.91 11.29 -9.25
CA PRO A 229 -10.66 10.84 -7.90
C PRO A 229 -11.05 9.37 -7.74
N ALA A 230 -10.42 8.70 -6.78
CA ALA A 230 -10.73 7.33 -6.44
C ALA A 230 -10.68 7.11 -4.93
N ILE A 231 -11.38 6.07 -4.47
CA ILE A 231 -11.33 5.55 -3.10
C ILE A 231 -11.09 4.05 -3.19
N THR A 232 -9.98 3.58 -2.65
CA THR A 232 -9.67 2.15 -2.59
C THR A 232 -10.46 1.49 -1.47
N LEU A 233 -11.23 0.46 -1.80
CA LEU A 233 -12.13 -0.24 -0.89
C LEU A 233 -11.62 -1.61 -0.48
N SER A 234 -10.74 -2.21 -1.24
CA SER A 234 -10.25 -3.55 -0.94
C SER A 234 -8.79 -3.72 -1.30
N SER A 235 -8.10 -4.51 -0.50
CA SER A 235 -6.74 -4.97 -0.74
C SER A 235 -6.69 -6.49 -0.70
N ARG A 236 -5.76 -7.07 -1.46
CA ARG A 236 -5.49 -8.50 -1.36
C ARG A 236 -4.56 -8.78 -0.17
N GLY A 237 -4.66 -10.00 0.33
CA GLY A 237 -3.64 -10.55 1.23
C GLY A 237 -2.40 -11.01 0.47
N ALA A 238 -1.39 -11.42 1.23
CA ALA A 238 -0.18 -12.04 0.68
C ALA A 238 0.29 -13.20 1.58
N ALA A 239 0.83 -14.23 0.96
CA ALA A 239 1.53 -15.30 1.65
C ALA A 239 2.82 -15.64 0.88
N LEU A 240 3.93 -15.78 1.59
CA LEU A 240 5.26 -16.02 1.01
C LEU A 240 5.79 -17.38 1.48
N LEU A 241 6.34 -18.15 0.54
CA LEU A 241 7.02 -19.42 0.80
C LEU A 241 8.36 -19.45 0.06
N GLU A 242 9.42 -19.80 0.77
CA GLU A 242 10.71 -20.21 0.17
C GLU A 242 10.91 -21.71 0.41
N PHE A 243 11.30 -22.42 -0.63
CA PHE A 243 11.65 -23.84 -0.51
C PHE A 243 12.89 -24.20 -1.30
N ASN A 244 13.58 -25.23 -0.81
CA ASN A 244 14.78 -25.76 -1.43
C ASN A 244 14.55 -27.21 -1.83
N VAL A 245 14.98 -27.57 -3.03
CA VAL A 245 15.04 -28.94 -3.53
C VAL A 245 16.49 -29.41 -3.49
N LYS A 246 16.73 -30.55 -2.89
CA LYS A 246 18.05 -31.18 -2.81
C LYS A 246 18.01 -32.59 -3.39
N THR A 247 18.95 -32.89 -4.29
CA THR A 247 19.11 -34.21 -4.94
C THR A 247 20.46 -34.84 -4.66
N ALA A 248 21.46 -34.03 -4.25
CA ALA A 248 22.77 -34.49 -3.88
C ALA A 248 23.40 -33.58 -2.82
N ASN A 249 24.48 -34.01 -2.16
CA ASN A 249 25.19 -33.21 -1.18
C ASN A 249 26.08 -32.13 -1.82
N THR A 250 26.50 -32.34 -3.05
CA THR A 250 27.32 -31.41 -3.85
C THR A 250 26.90 -31.48 -5.30
N ASP A 251 27.27 -30.50 -6.09
CA ASP A 251 27.20 -30.57 -7.53
C ASP A 251 28.13 -31.67 -8.05
N ALA A 252 27.70 -32.36 -9.09
CA ALA A 252 28.46 -33.47 -9.68
C ALA A 252 28.86 -33.19 -11.12
N HIS A 253 29.98 -33.75 -11.57
CA HIS A 253 30.43 -33.60 -12.95
C HIS A 253 29.44 -34.24 -13.94
N SER A 254 28.88 -33.46 -14.88
CA SER A 254 27.79 -33.93 -15.78
C SER A 254 28.17 -35.07 -16.68
N GLY A 255 29.43 -35.11 -17.16
CA GLY A 255 29.93 -36.21 -17.97
C GLY A 255 30.09 -37.55 -17.26
N GLN A 256 30.20 -37.53 -15.92
CA GLN A 256 30.34 -38.75 -15.12
C GLN A 256 29.04 -39.17 -14.44
N PHE A 257 28.19 -38.21 -14.07
CA PHE A 257 27.00 -38.43 -13.27
C PHE A 257 25.69 -38.05 -13.96
N GLY A 258 25.74 -37.39 -15.12
CA GLY A 258 24.57 -37.15 -15.94
C GLY A 258 23.90 -38.46 -16.36
N GLY A 259 22.58 -38.54 -16.21
CA GLY A 259 21.81 -39.77 -16.39
C GLY A 259 21.86 -40.78 -15.24
N LYS A 260 22.70 -40.54 -14.21
CA LYS A 260 22.78 -41.38 -13.00
C LYS A 260 22.22 -40.69 -11.78
N THR A 261 22.38 -39.37 -11.68
CA THR A 261 22.03 -38.59 -10.51
C THR A 261 20.88 -37.63 -10.85
N PRO A 262 19.84 -37.52 -10.01
CA PRO A 262 18.79 -36.56 -10.24
C PRO A 262 19.36 -35.13 -10.23
N ASN A 263 18.87 -34.30 -11.14
CA ASN A 263 19.24 -32.91 -11.26
C ASN A 263 18.25 -32.04 -10.47
N ALA A 264 18.73 -31.26 -9.51
CA ALA A 264 17.88 -30.44 -8.62
C ALA A 264 17.12 -29.36 -9.38
N VAL A 265 17.71 -28.77 -10.44
CA VAL A 265 17.03 -27.76 -11.26
C VAL A 265 15.90 -28.38 -12.09
N VAL A 266 16.10 -29.58 -12.61
CA VAL A 266 15.04 -30.33 -13.32
C VAL A 266 13.92 -30.70 -12.35
N ALA A 267 14.24 -31.20 -11.16
CA ALA A 267 13.25 -31.50 -10.12
C ALA A 267 12.46 -30.26 -9.69
N MET A 268 13.14 -29.13 -9.50
CA MET A 268 12.50 -27.83 -9.21
C MET A 268 11.55 -27.41 -10.35
N SER A 269 11.98 -27.51 -11.59
CA SER A 269 11.16 -27.15 -12.76
C SER A 269 9.89 -28.00 -12.86
N GLN A 270 9.97 -29.30 -12.55
CA GLN A 270 8.82 -30.20 -12.51
C GLN A 270 7.83 -29.81 -11.40
N ILE A 271 8.33 -29.51 -10.22
CA ILE A 271 7.51 -29.04 -9.10
C ILE A 271 6.79 -27.73 -9.46
N ILE A 272 7.53 -26.72 -9.97
CA ILE A 272 6.96 -25.43 -10.36
C ILE A 272 5.91 -25.59 -11.47
N SER A 273 6.22 -26.38 -12.51
CA SER A 273 5.27 -26.62 -13.59
C SER A 273 3.97 -27.29 -13.10
N SER A 274 4.04 -28.13 -12.05
CA SER A 274 2.86 -28.78 -11.48
C SER A 274 1.94 -27.83 -10.72
N LEU A 275 2.42 -26.63 -10.32
CA LEU A 275 1.61 -25.64 -9.62
C LEU A 275 0.55 -24.99 -10.50
N TYR A 276 0.67 -25.13 -11.81
CA TYR A 276 -0.22 -24.54 -12.81
C TYR A 276 -0.83 -25.60 -13.72
N ASP A 277 -2.04 -25.35 -14.18
CA ASP A 277 -2.65 -26.12 -15.26
C ASP A 277 -2.20 -25.59 -16.65
N LYS A 278 -2.66 -26.22 -17.72
CA LYS A 278 -2.32 -25.82 -19.09
C LYS A 278 -2.85 -24.44 -19.48
N ALA A 279 -3.86 -23.92 -18.78
CA ALA A 279 -4.42 -22.60 -18.99
C ALA A 279 -3.73 -21.53 -18.13
N GLY A 280 -2.77 -21.91 -17.27
CA GLY A 280 -2.06 -21.01 -16.37
C GLY A 280 -2.77 -20.75 -15.05
N ASN A 281 -3.86 -21.47 -14.75
CA ASN A 281 -4.52 -21.37 -13.45
C ASN A 281 -3.76 -22.17 -12.39
N VAL A 282 -3.92 -21.80 -11.12
CA VAL A 282 -3.29 -22.52 -10.02
C VAL A 282 -3.89 -23.94 -9.88
N ALA A 283 -3.05 -24.97 -10.04
CA ALA A 283 -3.45 -26.37 -9.99
C ALA A 283 -3.40 -26.99 -8.58
N VAL A 284 -3.10 -26.20 -7.56
CA VAL A 284 -3.05 -26.65 -6.16
C VAL A 284 -4.47 -26.98 -5.69
N LYS A 285 -4.69 -28.25 -5.35
CA LYS A 285 -6.03 -28.69 -4.88
C LYS A 285 -6.44 -27.94 -3.62
N GLY A 286 -7.64 -27.36 -3.64
CA GLY A 286 -8.18 -26.58 -2.53
C GLY A 286 -7.84 -25.09 -2.56
N PHE A 287 -6.97 -24.65 -3.47
CA PHE A 287 -6.53 -23.25 -3.54
C PHE A 287 -7.70 -22.26 -3.72
N TYR A 288 -8.74 -22.64 -4.44
CA TYR A 288 -9.91 -21.81 -4.71
C TYR A 288 -11.14 -22.14 -3.85
N ASP A 289 -11.09 -23.16 -2.99
CA ASP A 289 -12.30 -23.68 -2.30
C ASP A 289 -13.00 -22.65 -1.41
N LYS A 290 -12.25 -21.72 -0.85
CA LYS A 290 -12.77 -20.63 0.01
C LYS A 290 -12.98 -19.30 -0.70
N VAL A 291 -12.73 -19.24 -2.00
CA VAL A 291 -12.88 -18.01 -2.77
C VAL A 291 -14.36 -17.72 -2.99
N LEU A 292 -14.79 -16.56 -2.52
CA LEU A 292 -16.18 -16.14 -2.69
C LEU A 292 -16.47 -15.74 -4.15
N PRO A 293 -17.68 -15.99 -4.64
CA PRO A 293 -18.12 -15.48 -5.93
C PRO A 293 -18.06 -13.95 -5.97
N ILE A 294 -17.72 -13.40 -7.14
CA ILE A 294 -17.73 -11.95 -7.35
C ILE A 294 -19.20 -11.50 -7.35
N THR A 295 -19.54 -10.57 -6.47
CA THR A 295 -20.91 -10.08 -6.30
C THR A 295 -21.35 -9.20 -7.46
N ALA A 296 -22.66 -9.02 -7.63
CA ALA A 296 -23.20 -8.09 -8.61
C ALA A 296 -22.72 -6.64 -8.40
N GLN A 297 -22.58 -6.22 -7.14
CA GLN A 297 -22.05 -4.91 -6.78
C GLN A 297 -20.58 -4.74 -7.21
N GLN A 298 -19.73 -5.76 -6.99
CA GLN A 298 -18.33 -5.74 -7.42
C GLN A 298 -18.21 -5.70 -8.94
N LYS A 299 -19.05 -6.44 -9.66
CA LYS A 299 -19.10 -6.39 -11.14
C LYS A 299 -19.49 -5.00 -11.65
N GLU A 300 -20.49 -4.36 -11.01
CA GLU A 300 -20.89 -3.00 -11.37
C GLU A 300 -19.79 -1.97 -11.09
N ILE A 301 -19.03 -2.13 -9.97
CA ILE A 301 -17.86 -1.30 -9.69
C ILE A 301 -16.84 -1.41 -10.83
N ILE A 302 -16.47 -2.62 -11.23
CA ILE A 302 -15.50 -2.87 -12.31
C ILE A 302 -15.97 -2.27 -13.64
N LYS A 303 -17.24 -2.44 -13.98
CA LYS A 303 -17.82 -1.92 -15.22
C LYS A 303 -17.69 -0.40 -15.34
N ASN A 304 -17.68 0.31 -14.21
CA ASN A 304 -17.55 1.76 -14.18
C ASN A 304 -16.09 2.25 -14.23
N ILE A 305 -15.10 1.34 -14.21
CA ILE A 305 -13.69 1.69 -14.33
C ILE A 305 -13.33 1.82 -15.82
N PRO A 306 -12.79 2.98 -16.25
CA PRO A 306 -12.35 3.16 -17.63
C PRO A 306 -11.01 2.44 -17.87
N TYR A 307 -11.01 1.10 -17.78
CA TYR A 307 -9.83 0.25 -17.92
C TYR A 307 -9.52 -0.02 -19.40
N ASP A 308 -8.28 0.18 -19.76
CA ASP A 308 -7.74 -0.13 -21.10
C ASP A 308 -6.61 -1.17 -21.00
N PRO A 309 -6.88 -2.44 -21.33
CA PRO A 309 -5.86 -3.49 -21.31
C PRO A 309 -4.67 -3.21 -22.23
N ALA A 310 -4.90 -2.55 -23.36
CA ALA A 310 -3.84 -2.23 -24.31
C ALA A 310 -2.82 -1.24 -23.72
N ARG A 311 -3.24 -0.36 -22.82
CA ARG A 311 -2.36 0.54 -22.09
C ARG A 311 -1.37 -0.24 -21.20
N ASP A 312 -1.86 -1.21 -20.44
CA ASP A 312 -1.03 -2.00 -19.54
C ASP A 312 -0.04 -2.86 -20.31
N MET A 313 -0.50 -3.51 -21.38
CA MET A 313 0.38 -4.29 -22.28
C MET A 313 1.47 -3.41 -22.89
N LYS A 314 1.14 -2.19 -23.31
CA LYS A 314 2.11 -1.23 -23.86
C LYS A 314 3.15 -0.80 -22.82
N ILE A 315 2.72 -0.49 -21.59
CA ILE A 315 3.60 -0.07 -20.49
C ILE A 315 4.57 -1.18 -20.11
N LEU A 316 4.07 -2.42 -20.04
CA LEU A 316 4.87 -3.59 -19.63
C LEU A 316 5.64 -4.23 -20.80
N GLY A 317 5.37 -3.84 -22.04
CA GLY A 317 5.97 -4.46 -23.23
C GLY A 317 5.52 -5.90 -23.44
N THR A 318 4.37 -6.31 -22.92
CA THR A 318 3.81 -7.66 -23.08
C THR A 318 2.98 -7.77 -24.35
N THR A 319 2.91 -8.98 -24.92
CA THR A 319 2.18 -9.27 -26.17
C THR A 319 0.86 -9.99 -25.95
N ALA A 320 0.58 -10.44 -24.71
CA ALA A 320 -0.62 -11.17 -24.38
C ALA A 320 -0.99 -10.98 -22.89
N GLU A 321 -2.27 -11.03 -22.61
CA GLU A 321 -2.80 -11.23 -21.26
C GLU A 321 -2.83 -12.73 -20.93
N VAL A 322 -2.67 -13.05 -19.65
CA VAL A 322 -2.74 -14.42 -19.12
C VAL A 322 -3.79 -14.55 -18.03
N GLY A 323 -4.11 -15.77 -17.64
CA GLY A 323 -5.03 -16.12 -16.57
C GLY A 323 -6.41 -16.54 -17.05
N ASP A 324 -7.29 -16.84 -16.09
CA ASP A 324 -8.63 -17.39 -16.33
C ASP A 324 -9.51 -16.41 -17.11
N THR A 325 -9.84 -16.75 -18.35
CA THR A 325 -10.64 -15.93 -19.27
C THR A 325 -12.12 -15.81 -18.86
N ALA A 326 -12.57 -16.58 -17.89
CA ALA A 326 -13.91 -16.41 -17.29
C ALA A 326 -14.04 -15.11 -16.48
N PHE A 327 -12.91 -14.46 -16.17
CA PHE A 327 -12.84 -13.22 -15.40
C PHE A 327 -12.11 -12.14 -16.19
N SER A 328 -12.63 -10.91 -16.13
CA SER A 328 -11.93 -9.74 -16.69
C SER A 328 -10.58 -9.50 -15.98
N PRO A 329 -9.64 -8.74 -16.58
CA PRO A 329 -8.37 -8.43 -15.96
C PRO A 329 -8.48 -7.84 -14.57
N LEU A 330 -9.38 -6.88 -14.36
CA LEU A 330 -9.62 -6.27 -13.04
C LEU A 330 -10.23 -7.25 -12.04
N GLU A 331 -11.15 -8.14 -12.47
CA GLU A 331 -11.66 -9.19 -11.60
C GLU A 331 -10.54 -10.13 -11.15
N ARG A 332 -9.63 -10.50 -12.05
CA ARG A 332 -8.46 -11.34 -11.72
C ARG A 332 -7.54 -10.66 -10.72
N VAL A 333 -7.25 -9.38 -10.91
CA VAL A 333 -6.32 -8.64 -10.04
C VAL A 333 -6.93 -8.27 -8.70
N TRP A 334 -8.22 -7.98 -8.61
CA TRP A 334 -8.84 -7.50 -7.37
C TRP A 334 -9.54 -8.57 -6.54
N TYR A 335 -10.15 -9.56 -7.20
CA TYR A 335 -11.07 -10.51 -6.55
C TYR A 335 -10.71 -11.98 -6.74
N ARG A 336 -9.59 -12.26 -7.44
CA ARG A 336 -9.11 -13.63 -7.60
C ARG A 336 -7.73 -13.80 -6.94
N PRO A 337 -7.47 -14.93 -6.28
CA PRO A 337 -6.15 -15.23 -5.76
C PRO A 337 -5.19 -15.59 -6.89
N THR A 338 -3.90 -15.30 -6.70
CA THR A 338 -2.83 -15.68 -7.63
C THR A 338 -1.69 -16.37 -6.90
N LEU A 339 -0.89 -17.11 -7.65
CA LEU A 339 0.35 -17.70 -7.20
C LEU A 339 1.42 -17.30 -8.21
N GLU A 340 2.53 -16.71 -7.73
CA GLU A 340 3.60 -16.22 -8.59
C GLU A 340 4.94 -16.78 -8.12
N ILE A 341 5.79 -17.16 -9.06
CA ILE A 341 7.17 -17.54 -8.81
C ILE A 341 8.01 -16.28 -8.88
N ILE A 342 8.42 -15.76 -7.74
CA ILE A 342 9.13 -14.47 -7.63
C ILE A 342 10.65 -14.61 -7.60
N GLY A 343 11.17 -15.83 -7.61
CA GLY A 343 12.60 -16.10 -7.70
C GLY A 343 12.87 -17.59 -7.82
N MET A 344 13.90 -17.91 -8.58
CA MET A 344 14.43 -19.27 -8.71
C MET A 344 15.94 -19.20 -8.91
N GLN A 345 16.67 -20.09 -8.22
CA GLN A 345 18.12 -20.19 -8.32
C GLN A 345 18.54 -21.66 -8.25
N GLY A 346 19.53 -22.03 -9.07
CA GLY A 346 20.15 -23.36 -9.04
C GLY A 346 21.16 -23.53 -10.17
N GLY A 347 22.15 -24.39 -9.96
CA GLY A 347 23.25 -24.59 -10.90
C GLY A 347 24.25 -23.41 -10.95
N TYR A 348 25.10 -23.40 -11.94
CA TYR A 348 26.09 -22.36 -12.16
C TYR A 348 25.46 -21.18 -12.92
N THR A 349 25.42 -20.02 -12.28
CA THR A 349 24.75 -18.80 -12.80
C THR A 349 25.67 -17.59 -12.83
N ALA A 350 27.01 -17.78 -12.78
CA ALA A 350 27.94 -16.65 -12.90
C ALA A 350 27.83 -16.00 -14.30
N ALA A 351 28.04 -14.69 -14.35
CA ALA A 351 27.93 -13.90 -15.58
C ALA A 351 28.96 -14.34 -16.66
N GLU A 352 30.09 -14.86 -16.23
CA GLU A 352 31.19 -15.31 -17.10
C GLU A 352 31.48 -16.79 -16.87
N GLY A 353 31.78 -17.49 -17.96
CA GLY A 353 32.10 -18.90 -17.95
C GLY A 353 30.90 -19.83 -17.90
N HIS A 354 31.18 -21.14 -17.83
CA HIS A 354 30.18 -22.19 -17.66
C HIS A 354 30.75 -23.32 -16.81
N SER A 355 29.89 -24.13 -16.24
CA SER A 355 30.30 -25.32 -15.50
C SER A 355 29.49 -26.53 -15.95
N ASN A 356 30.20 -27.62 -16.26
CA ASN A 356 29.59 -28.89 -16.69
C ASN A 356 29.17 -29.72 -15.45
N ILE A 357 28.14 -29.26 -14.75
CA ILE A 357 27.61 -29.89 -13.53
C ILE A 357 26.21 -30.45 -13.65
N VAL A 358 25.88 -31.43 -12.82
CA VAL A 358 24.54 -31.79 -12.43
C VAL A 358 24.29 -31.10 -11.07
N PRO A 359 23.44 -30.03 -10.98
CA PRO A 359 23.19 -29.34 -9.75
C PRO A 359 22.59 -30.23 -8.68
N GLY A 360 23.17 -30.22 -7.46
CA GLY A 360 22.71 -30.96 -6.31
C GLY A 360 21.63 -30.25 -5.49
N SER A 361 21.42 -28.93 -5.74
CA SER A 361 20.39 -28.14 -5.04
C SER A 361 19.84 -27.04 -5.92
N ALA A 362 18.58 -26.65 -5.64
CA ALA A 362 17.91 -25.50 -6.24
C ALA A 362 16.96 -24.87 -5.21
N MET A 363 16.67 -23.57 -5.35
CA MET A 363 15.78 -22.81 -4.46
C MET A 363 14.72 -22.08 -5.30
N ALA A 364 13.50 -21.98 -4.77
CA ALA A 364 12.47 -21.10 -5.32
C ALA A 364 11.73 -20.33 -4.23
N ARG A 365 11.23 -19.15 -4.62
CA ARG A 365 10.33 -18.32 -3.83
C ARG A 365 9.00 -18.16 -4.54
N ILE A 366 7.95 -18.35 -3.78
CA ILE A 366 6.54 -18.24 -4.24
C ILE A 366 5.87 -17.15 -3.43
N THR A 367 5.11 -16.28 -4.09
CA THR A 367 4.13 -15.43 -3.43
C THR A 367 2.74 -15.79 -3.91
N SER A 368 1.77 -15.83 -2.99
CA SER A 368 0.35 -15.94 -3.31
C SER A 368 -0.36 -14.67 -2.91
N ARG A 369 -1.12 -14.07 -3.81
CA ARG A 369 -2.06 -13.02 -3.45
C ARG A 369 -3.38 -13.67 -3.05
N LEU A 370 -3.91 -13.25 -1.90
CA LEU A 370 -5.08 -13.85 -1.27
C LEU A 370 -6.28 -12.90 -1.37
N VAL A 371 -7.47 -13.47 -1.44
CA VAL A 371 -8.73 -12.72 -1.44
C VAL A 371 -9.54 -13.04 -0.20
N ASN A 372 -10.59 -12.26 0.05
CA ASN A 372 -11.45 -12.44 1.21
C ASN A 372 -11.83 -13.91 1.43
N ASN A 373 -11.89 -14.31 2.70
CA ASN A 373 -12.16 -15.67 3.16
C ASN A 373 -11.01 -16.68 2.99
N GLN A 374 -9.84 -16.26 2.47
CA GLN A 374 -8.64 -17.10 2.47
C GLN A 374 -7.73 -16.77 3.66
N ASN A 375 -7.14 -17.81 4.24
CA ASN A 375 -6.12 -17.69 5.28
C ASN A 375 -4.74 -18.02 4.72
N GLY A 376 -3.73 -17.18 5.02
CA GLY A 376 -2.37 -17.33 4.47
C GLY A 376 -1.70 -18.64 4.87
N GLN A 377 -1.85 -19.08 6.12
CA GLN A 377 -1.25 -20.33 6.58
C GLN A 377 -1.90 -21.55 5.89
N GLU A 378 -3.22 -21.56 5.77
CA GLU A 378 -3.92 -22.66 5.07
C GLU A 378 -3.49 -22.77 3.61
N ILE A 379 -3.33 -21.64 2.91
CA ILE A 379 -2.86 -21.64 1.52
C ILE A 379 -1.42 -22.17 1.42
N ILE A 380 -0.53 -21.77 2.33
CA ILE A 380 0.83 -22.33 2.39
C ILE A 380 0.79 -23.84 2.61
N ASP A 381 -0.04 -24.34 3.53
CA ASP A 381 -0.16 -25.77 3.81
C ASP A 381 -0.62 -26.55 2.57
N LEU A 382 -1.56 -26.01 1.80
CA LEU A 382 -2.00 -26.59 0.54
C LEU A 382 -0.87 -26.63 -0.50
N ILE A 383 -0.09 -25.55 -0.62
CA ILE A 383 1.06 -25.48 -1.53
C ILE A 383 2.14 -26.46 -1.12
N VAL A 384 2.48 -26.54 0.17
CA VAL A 384 3.46 -27.51 0.71
C VAL A 384 3.01 -28.96 0.43
N LYS A 385 1.74 -29.26 0.67
CA LYS A 385 1.17 -30.59 0.36
C LYS A 385 1.28 -30.92 -1.13
N HIS A 386 1.02 -29.94 -2.00
CA HIS A 386 1.17 -30.08 -3.45
C HIS A 386 2.62 -30.34 -3.85
N ILE A 387 3.56 -29.51 -3.37
CA ILE A 387 4.99 -29.66 -3.63
C ILE A 387 5.50 -31.04 -3.22
N ASN A 388 5.13 -31.50 -2.00
CA ASN A 388 5.51 -32.82 -1.53
C ASN A 388 4.96 -33.96 -2.39
N LYS A 389 3.73 -33.81 -2.91
CA LYS A 389 3.10 -34.80 -3.80
C LYS A 389 3.82 -34.91 -5.15
N TYR A 390 4.30 -33.78 -5.68
CA TYR A 390 4.93 -33.70 -6.99
C TYR A 390 6.47 -33.68 -6.93
N CYS A 391 7.04 -33.85 -5.75
CA CYS A 391 8.48 -33.99 -5.57
C CYS A 391 8.96 -35.28 -6.25
N PRO A 392 9.88 -35.19 -7.24
CA PRO A 392 10.36 -36.37 -7.94
C PRO A 392 11.15 -37.33 -7.04
N ALA A 393 11.18 -38.61 -7.39
CA ALA A 393 12.02 -39.59 -6.72
C ALA A 393 13.50 -39.17 -6.71
N GLY A 394 14.16 -39.33 -5.57
CA GLY A 394 15.56 -38.94 -5.37
C GLY A 394 15.77 -37.47 -5.04
N ALA A 395 14.69 -36.68 -4.93
CA ALA A 395 14.73 -35.31 -4.44
C ALA A 395 14.11 -35.21 -3.03
N THR A 396 14.59 -34.27 -2.25
CA THR A 396 14.02 -33.87 -0.95
C THR A 396 13.72 -32.39 -0.95
N VAL A 397 12.66 -31.98 -0.23
CA VAL A 397 12.27 -30.56 -0.14
C VAL A 397 12.35 -30.09 1.30
N THR A 398 12.91 -28.90 1.49
CA THR A 398 12.90 -28.17 2.77
C THR A 398 12.28 -26.81 2.58
N TYR A 399 11.59 -26.30 3.60
CA TYR A 399 10.82 -25.08 3.54
C TYR A 399 11.35 -24.03 4.52
N LYS A 400 11.33 -22.76 4.09
CA LYS A 400 11.50 -21.61 4.97
C LYS A 400 10.21 -20.81 4.98
N PHE A 401 9.60 -20.71 6.15
CA PHE A 401 8.43 -19.89 6.35
C PHE A 401 8.90 -18.50 6.82
N LYS A 402 8.51 -17.45 6.11
CA LYS A 402 8.61 -16.09 6.64
C LYS A 402 7.31 -15.78 7.37
N PRO A 403 7.33 -15.51 8.68
CA PRO A 403 6.18 -14.96 9.35
C PRO A 403 5.89 -13.57 8.75
N GLY A 404 4.67 -13.30 8.46
CA GLY A 404 4.25 -12.04 7.86
C GLY A 404 3.29 -12.30 6.69
N TYR A 405 2.07 -12.68 7.05
CA TYR A 405 0.98 -12.74 6.08
C TYR A 405 0.17 -11.46 6.23
N ALA A 406 -0.07 -10.78 5.12
CA ALA A 406 -1.12 -9.78 5.07
C ALA A 406 -2.44 -10.49 4.77
N SER A 407 -3.44 -10.31 5.61
CA SER A 407 -4.79 -10.77 5.30
C SER A 407 -5.45 -9.82 4.30
N PRO A 408 -6.33 -10.32 3.44
CA PRO A 408 -7.14 -9.47 2.58
C PRO A 408 -8.11 -8.64 3.41
N MET A 409 -8.45 -7.45 2.91
CA MET A 409 -9.40 -6.57 3.57
C MET A 409 -10.37 -5.93 2.58
N THR A 410 -11.59 -5.65 3.05
CA THR A 410 -12.56 -4.84 2.33
C THR A 410 -13.22 -3.84 3.28
N THR A 411 -13.19 -2.57 2.91
CA THR A 411 -13.89 -1.48 3.60
C THR A 411 -15.30 -1.35 3.02
N PRO A 412 -16.35 -1.34 3.86
CA PRO A 412 -17.71 -1.11 3.41
C PRO A 412 -17.86 0.27 2.74
N SER A 413 -18.58 0.33 1.62
CA SER A 413 -18.83 1.58 0.89
C SER A 413 -20.21 2.18 1.12
N ASP A 414 -20.94 1.69 2.11
CA ASP A 414 -22.28 2.14 2.53
C ASP A 414 -22.26 2.84 3.90
N THR A 415 -21.07 3.13 4.43
CA THR A 415 -20.92 3.85 5.69
C THR A 415 -21.06 5.37 5.49
N LYS A 416 -21.39 6.07 6.57
CA LYS A 416 -21.45 7.55 6.55
C LYS A 416 -20.07 8.17 6.30
N GLU A 417 -19.01 7.56 6.85
CA GLU A 417 -17.62 7.98 6.68
C GLU A 417 -17.19 7.93 5.21
N PHE A 418 -17.48 6.80 4.54
CA PHE A 418 -17.26 6.67 3.10
C PHE A 418 -17.99 7.77 2.33
N ASN A 419 -19.27 8.00 2.63
CA ASN A 419 -20.07 9.01 1.94
C ASN A 419 -19.52 10.42 2.13
N TYR A 420 -18.97 10.76 3.33
CA TYR A 420 -18.33 12.07 3.54
C TYR A 420 -17.09 12.27 2.68
N VAL A 421 -16.21 11.25 2.58
CA VAL A 421 -15.03 11.31 1.72
C VAL A 421 -15.45 11.39 0.25
N ALA A 422 -16.42 10.59 -0.18
CA ALA A 422 -16.93 10.60 -1.55
C ALA A 422 -17.54 11.96 -1.93
N ASP A 423 -18.33 12.56 -1.04
CA ASP A 423 -18.92 13.89 -1.23
C ASP A 423 -17.86 14.99 -1.29
N ALA A 424 -16.81 14.89 -0.48
CA ALA A 424 -15.71 15.82 -0.51
C ALA A 424 -14.96 15.76 -1.85
N LEU A 425 -14.61 14.56 -2.30
CA LEU A 425 -13.99 14.34 -3.60
C LEU A 425 -14.88 14.83 -4.75
N LEU A 426 -16.18 14.52 -4.72
CA LEU A 426 -17.12 15.02 -5.72
C LEU A 426 -17.13 16.55 -5.80
N LYS A 427 -17.11 17.25 -4.67
CA LYS A 427 -17.12 18.72 -4.64
C LYS A 427 -15.86 19.34 -5.20
N VAL A 428 -14.70 18.73 -4.94
CA VAL A 428 -13.41 19.23 -5.40
C VAL A 428 -13.18 18.92 -6.88
N TYR A 429 -13.43 17.70 -7.29
CA TYR A 429 -13.15 17.23 -8.65
C TYR A 429 -14.32 17.42 -9.62
N ASN A 430 -15.50 17.77 -9.12
CA ASN A 430 -16.77 17.77 -9.88
C ASN A 430 -17.02 16.44 -10.60
N LYS A 431 -16.51 15.35 -10.03
CA LYS A 431 -16.65 13.97 -10.53
C LYS A 431 -16.84 13.02 -9.36
N GLN A 432 -17.70 12.04 -9.52
CA GLN A 432 -17.85 10.94 -8.56
C GLN A 432 -16.51 10.18 -8.45
N PRO A 433 -16.04 9.90 -7.23
CA PRO A 433 -14.86 9.07 -7.07
C PRO A 433 -15.13 7.64 -7.55
N LEU A 434 -14.18 7.07 -8.26
CA LEU A 434 -14.20 5.67 -8.60
C LEU A 434 -13.98 4.83 -7.32
N LYS A 435 -14.66 3.69 -7.25
CA LYS A 435 -14.43 2.69 -6.21
C LYS A 435 -13.42 1.69 -6.76
N LEU A 436 -12.24 1.62 -6.15
CA LEU A 436 -11.19 0.74 -6.62
C LEU A 436 -11.00 -0.46 -5.68
N GLY A 437 -10.50 -1.55 -6.23
CA GLY A 437 -9.75 -2.56 -5.49
C GLY A 437 -8.27 -2.42 -5.79
N THR A 438 -7.39 -2.86 -4.90
CA THR A 438 -5.98 -2.99 -5.21
C THR A 438 -5.55 -4.45 -5.23
N GLY A 439 -4.62 -4.77 -6.13
CA GLY A 439 -3.93 -6.05 -6.15
C GLY A 439 -2.86 -6.16 -5.06
N GLY A 440 -2.49 -5.03 -4.45
CA GLY A 440 -1.55 -4.94 -3.35
C GLY A 440 -2.13 -5.33 -2.00
N THR A 441 -1.32 -5.23 -0.96
CA THR A 441 -1.71 -5.44 0.44
C THR A 441 -2.00 -4.10 1.10
N GLY A 442 -2.96 -4.06 2.02
CA GLY A 442 -3.30 -2.86 2.80
C GLY A 442 -3.08 -3.11 4.29
N GLY A 443 -1.85 -3.33 4.71
CA GLY A 443 -1.51 -3.78 6.06
C GLY A 443 -2.00 -2.86 7.18
N ALA A 444 -1.87 -1.54 7.02
CA ALA A 444 -2.33 -0.56 8.00
C ALA A 444 -3.85 -0.58 8.17
N MET A 445 -4.62 -0.63 7.08
CA MET A 445 -6.09 -0.67 7.11
C MET A 445 -6.61 -1.88 7.91
N LEU A 446 -6.04 -3.06 7.68
CA LEU A 446 -6.41 -4.26 8.41
C LEU A 446 -6.11 -4.11 9.91
N SER A 447 -4.94 -3.57 10.25
CA SER A 447 -4.50 -3.37 11.63
C SER A 447 -5.41 -2.38 12.38
N PHE A 448 -5.89 -1.32 11.72
CA PHE A 448 -6.88 -0.41 12.29
C PHE A 448 -8.19 -1.12 12.60
N LYS A 449 -8.67 -1.95 11.66
CA LYS A 449 -9.90 -2.73 11.88
C LYS A 449 -9.78 -3.70 13.04
N GLU A 450 -8.68 -4.48 13.08
CA GLU A 450 -8.48 -5.52 14.10
C GLU A 450 -8.23 -4.95 15.49
N ILE A 451 -7.46 -3.84 15.60
CA ILE A 451 -6.96 -3.34 16.89
C ILE A 451 -7.76 -2.15 17.39
N LEU A 452 -8.01 -1.16 16.53
CA LEU A 452 -8.73 0.05 16.90
C LEU A 452 -10.25 -0.10 16.69
N GLY A 453 -10.69 -1.10 15.91
CA GLY A 453 -12.11 -1.35 15.63
C GLY A 453 -12.72 -0.43 14.58
N VAL A 454 -11.90 0.35 13.87
CA VAL A 454 -12.34 1.30 12.84
C VAL A 454 -11.91 0.87 11.45
N TYR A 455 -12.73 1.20 10.45
CA TYR A 455 -12.34 1.08 9.05
C TYR A 455 -11.54 2.32 8.60
N ALA A 456 -10.66 2.09 7.61
CA ALA A 456 -9.94 3.16 6.94
C ALA A 456 -10.29 3.16 5.45
#